data_5087e6d2f622fffaf75e32408d441a62
#
_entry.id   5087e6d2f622fffaf75e32408d441a62
#
_cell.length_a   1.000
_cell.length_b   1.000
_cell.length_c   1.000
_cell.angle_alpha   90.00
_cell.angle_beta   90.00
_cell.angle_gamma   90.00
#
_symmetry.space_group_name_H-M   'P 1'
#
loop_
_entity.id
_entity.type
_entity.pdbx_description
1 polymer ?
#
loop_
_entity_poly.entity_id
_entity_poly.type
_entity_poly.pdbx_seq_one_letter_code
_entity_poly.pdbx_strand_id
1 'polypeptide(L)'
;MKWIKVLSSTILASAITLSATPISHAAPNQTTTQTVAFDASHGQTAGAADWVIDGGFSDYADSMRQQGYTVKQIDGESNITPNTLRGINILVLPEANIPFKKREQQAMLNFVEKGGNIIFIADHYNADRNLNRFDSSEVMNGYRRGAYQDITKDLTNEEKHSKAMSNVKSSDWLSEHFGVRFRYNALGDLNTQNIVSSSDSFGITEGVHSVSMHAGSTLVITDPTKAKGIIFLPEHLSQKQRWSHAVDQGIYNGGGIAEGPYVAISKVGKGKAAFIGDSSLVEDSTPKYVREDNGRTK
;
A
#
# COMPACT_ATOMS: atom_id res chain seq x y z
N MET A 1 -29.95 13.22 3.59
CA MET A 1 -29.17 12.67 4.72
C MET A 1 -27.75 13.13 4.52
N LYS A 2 -27.22 13.99 5.40
CA LYS A 2 -25.84 14.51 5.27
C LYS A 2 -24.89 13.47 5.84
N TRP A 3 -24.07 12.86 5.01
CA TRP A 3 -23.03 11.92 5.39
C TRP A 3 -21.84 12.69 5.95
N ILE A 4 -21.37 12.27 7.10
CA ILE A 4 -20.15 12.76 7.74
C ILE A 4 -18.97 12.12 7.02
N LYS A 5 -18.34 12.87 6.12
CA LYS A 5 -17.22 12.41 5.28
C LYS A 5 -15.93 13.20 5.56
N VAL A 6 -15.49 13.34 6.76
CA VAL A 6 -14.36 14.26 7.01
C VAL A 6 -13.22 13.68 7.84
N LEU A 7 -13.18 12.39 8.15
CA LEU A 7 -12.19 11.92 9.12
C LEU A 7 -11.14 10.90 8.63
N SER A 8 -11.19 10.45 7.39
CA SER A 8 -10.28 9.36 6.98
C SER A 8 -8.93 9.79 6.42
N SER A 9 -8.82 10.93 5.77
CA SER A 9 -7.56 11.31 5.09
C SER A 9 -6.49 11.93 5.99
N THR A 10 -6.87 12.49 7.12
CA THR A 10 -5.92 13.19 7.99
C THR A 10 -5.13 12.26 8.92
N ILE A 11 -5.58 11.05 9.13
CA ILE A 11 -5.12 10.19 10.23
C ILE A 11 -3.90 9.33 9.86
N LEU A 12 -3.84 8.81 8.64
CA LEU A 12 -2.69 7.97 8.25
C LEU A 12 -1.44 8.79 7.93
N ALA A 13 -1.61 10.04 7.51
CA ALA A 13 -0.49 10.94 7.25
C ALA A 13 0.24 11.36 8.53
N SER A 14 -0.48 11.54 9.64
CA SER A 14 0.10 11.92 10.93
C SER A 14 0.92 10.80 11.57
N ALA A 15 0.62 9.56 11.24
CA ALA A 15 1.19 8.40 11.91
C ALA A 15 2.57 7.98 11.40
N ILE A 16 3.04 8.53 10.29
CA ILE A 16 4.39 8.24 9.77
C ILE A 16 5.41 9.29 10.22
N THR A 17 5.02 10.22 11.07
CA THR A 17 5.99 11.02 11.79
C THR A 17 6.74 10.13 12.76
N LEU A 18 7.81 9.54 12.29
CA LEU A 18 8.78 8.85 13.10
C LEU A 18 9.26 9.81 14.20
N SER A 19 8.82 9.59 15.41
CA SER A 19 9.36 10.24 16.57
C SER A 19 10.88 10.07 16.58
N ALA A 20 11.60 11.10 16.12
CA ALA A 20 12.97 11.28 16.50
C ALA A 20 12.97 11.43 18.04
N THR A 21 13.73 10.63 18.73
CA THR A 21 14.01 10.78 20.15
C THR A 21 14.38 12.24 20.44
N PRO A 22 13.90 12.86 21.54
CA PRO A 22 14.30 14.21 21.88
C PRO A 22 15.79 14.19 22.19
N ILE A 23 16.59 14.73 21.30
CA ILE A 23 17.99 15.04 21.56
C ILE A 23 18.04 16.50 21.99
N SER A 24 18.68 16.68 23.14
CA SER A 24 19.14 17.90 23.78
C SER A 24 19.39 19.08 22.82
N HIS A 25 18.97 20.26 23.23
CA HIS A 25 19.17 21.56 22.62
C HIS A 25 20.61 21.81 22.18
N ALA A 26 20.84 21.81 20.89
CA ALA A 26 22.01 22.40 20.25
C ALA A 26 21.55 23.02 18.94
N ALA A 27 21.85 24.33 18.75
CA ALA A 27 21.82 25.20 17.57
C ALA A 27 20.71 24.99 16.50
N PRO A 28 20.24 26.00 15.77
CA PRO A 28 19.18 25.88 14.80
C PRO A 28 19.62 24.89 13.71
N ASN A 29 19.25 23.61 13.88
CA ASN A 29 19.42 22.60 12.85
C ASN A 29 18.58 23.01 11.66
N GLN A 30 19.19 23.11 10.49
CA GLN A 30 18.48 23.04 9.24
C GLN A 30 17.63 21.76 9.28
N THR A 31 16.33 21.93 9.45
CA THR A 31 15.38 20.82 9.31
C THR A 31 15.49 20.35 7.87
N THR A 32 16.25 19.30 7.63
CA THR A 32 16.29 18.67 6.30
C THR A 32 14.88 18.18 6.01
N THR A 33 14.22 18.86 5.08
CA THR A 33 12.86 18.51 4.65
C THR A 33 12.87 17.07 4.16
N GLN A 34 12.08 16.21 4.80
CA GLN A 34 11.98 14.81 4.38
C GLN A 34 11.22 14.68 3.06
N THR A 35 11.63 13.75 2.23
CA THR A 35 11.05 13.52 0.91
C THR A 35 10.23 12.23 0.89
N VAL A 36 8.98 12.34 0.44
CA VAL A 36 8.09 11.22 0.12
C VAL A 36 8.03 11.08 -1.40
N ALA A 37 8.21 9.87 -1.92
CA ALA A 37 8.03 9.56 -3.33
C ALA A 37 6.91 8.54 -3.52
N PHE A 38 6.02 8.81 -4.46
CA PHE A 38 4.97 7.90 -4.90
C PHE A 38 5.41 7.23 -6.19
N ASP A 39 5.28 5.91 -6.25
CA ASP A 39 5.52 5.17 -7.48
C ASP A 39 4.38 5.39 -8.47
N ALA A 40 4.71 5.72 -9.70
CA ALA A 40 3.80 5.80 -10.84
C ALA A 40 4.37 5.04 -12.05
N SER A 41 5.37 4.16 -11.81
CA SER A 41 6.09 3.46 -12.86
C SER A 41 5.65 2.01 -13.06
N HIS A 42 4.62 1.56 -12.31
CA HIS A 42 4.12 0.18 -12.33
C HIS A 42 2.62 0.08 -12.64
N GLY A 43 2.15 0.88 -13.60
CA GLY A 43 0.78 0.77 -14.12
C GLY A 43 -0.28 1.52 -13.32
N GLN A 44 0.11 2.47 -12.50
CA GLN A 44 -0.83 3.26 -11.68
C GLN A 44 -1.68 4.25 -12.48
N THR A 45 -1.34 4.53 -13.72
CA THR A 45 -2.02 5.51 -14.59
C THR A 45 -2.76 4.88 -15.76
N ALA A 46 -3.11 3.62 -15.67
CA ALA A 46 -3.79 2.93 -16.75
C ALA A 46 -5.26 2.67 -16.42
N GLY A 47 -6.16 3.00 -17.33
CA GLY A 47 -7.58 2.65 -17.23
C GLY A 47 -8.46 3.67 -16.53
N ALA A 48 -9.35 3.21 -15.65
CA ALA A 48 -10.42 4.02 -15.06
C ALA A 48 -10.05 4.67 -13.73
N ALA A 49 -8.90 4.34 -13.15
CA ALA A 49 -8.41 4.89 -11.90
C ALA A 49 -6.93 5.21 -12.02
N ASP A 50 -6.56 6.35 -11.53
CA ASP A 50 -5.19 6.87 -11.54
C ASP A 50 -4.71 7.02 -10.10
N TRP A 51 -3.93 6.06 -9.63
CA TRP A 51 -3.35 6.05 -8.28
C TRP A 51 -2.04 6.85 -8.21
N VAL A 52 -2.13 8.11 -8.60
CA VAL A 52 -1.02 9.06 -8.70
C VAL A 52 -1.30 10.33 -7.90
N ILE A 53 -0.28 11.13 -7.64
CA ILE A 53 -0.35 12.31 -6.75
C ILE A 53 -1.17 13.48 -7.30
N ASP A 54 -1.58 13.44 -8.51
CA ASP A 54 -2.53 14.37 -9.15
C ASP A 54 -3.84 13.68 -9.56
N GLY A 55 -3.97 12.40 -9.25
CA GLY A 55 -5.14 11.55 -9.45
C GLY A 55 -5.82 11.17 -8.13
N GLY A 56 -6.04 9.88 -7.93
CA GLY A 56 -6.74 9.31 -6.79
C GLY A 56 -5.98 9.38 -5.46
N PHE A 57 -4.71 9.77 -5.46
CA PHE A 57 -3.91 9.98 -4.25
C PHE A 57 -3.56 11.46 -4.01
N SER A 58 -4.27 12.39 -4.64
CA SER A 58 -3.93 13.81 -4.55
C SER A 58 -4.12 14.37 -3.14
N ASP A 59 -5.20 14.01 -2.44
CA ASP A 59 -5.45 14.48 -1.07
C ASP A 59 -4.43 13.89 -0.08
N TYR A 60 -4.03 12.64 -0.29
CA TYR A 60 -2.95 12.03 0.50
C TYR A 60 -1.61 12.73 0.29
N ALA A 61 -1.26 13.01 -0.97
CA ALA A 61 -0.05 13.75 -1.30
C ALA A 61 -0.08 15.18 -0.73
N ASP A 62 -1.22 15.87 -0.81
CA ASP A 62 -1.40 17.21 -0.26
C ASP A 62 -1.32 17.22 1.28
N SER A 63 -1.86 16.20 1.94
CA SER A 63 -1.70 16.02 3.40
C SER A 63 -0.22 15.90 3.79
N MET A 64 0.58 15.15 3.03
CA MET A 64 2.02 15.07 3.26
C MET A 64 2.73 16.42 3.07
N ARG A 65 2.37 17.17 2.01
CA ARG A 65 2.90 18.53 1.78
C ARG A 65 2.58 19.48 2.92
N GLN A 66 1.35 19.43 3.43
CA GLN A 66 0.91 20.25 4.57
C GLN A 66 1.69 19.94 5.86
N GLN A 67 2.18 18.73 6.00
CA GLN A 67 3.04 18.32 7.12
C GLN A 67 4.53 18.64 6.88
N GLY A 68 4.86 19.33 5.81
CA GLY A 68 6.21 19.79 5.52
C GLY A 68 7.08 18.80 4.73
N TYR A 69 6.52 17.72 4.19
CA TYR A 69 7.25 16.83 3.31
C TYR A 69 7.40 17.40 1.90
N THR A 70 8.54 17.16 1.26
CA THR A 70 8.65 17.27 -0.19
C THR A 70 8.01 16.03 -0.82
N VAL A 71 6.98 16.21 -1.63
CA VAL A 71 6.31 15.10 -2.33
C VAL A 71 6.78 15.04 -3.77
N LYS A 72 7.18 13.85 -4.23
CA LYS A 72 7.62 13.55 -5.60
C LYS A 72 6.89 12.37 -6.18
N GLN A 73 6.94 12.20 -7.48
CA GLN A 73 6.49 11.03 -8.20
C GLN A 73 7.66 10.35 -8.89
N ILE A 74 7.66 9.04 -8.95
CA ILE A 74 8.61 8.23 -9.73
C ILE A 74 7.87 7.79 -10.99
N ASP A 75 8.17 8.46 -12.09
CA ASP A 75 7.56 8.20 -13.39
C ASP A 75 8.41 7.26 -14.24
N GLY A 76 7.86 6.87 -15.38
CA GLY A 76 8.52 5.99 -16.35
C GLY A 76 8.00 4.56 -16.26
N GLU A 77 8.79 3.60 -16.74
CA GLU A 77 8.42 2.19 -16.73
C GLU A 77 9.43 1.39 -15.91
N SER A 78 8.94 0.70 -14.88
CA SER A 78 9.78 -0.10 -13.97
C SER A 78 11.00 0.68 -13.47
N ASN A 79 10.76 1.82 -12.83
CA ASN A 79 11.79 2.83 -12.54
C ASN A 79 12.20 2.92 -11.06
N ILE A 80 11.94 1.89 -10.26
CA ILE A 80 12.44 1.84 -8.89
C ILE A 80 13.89 1.38 -8.91
N THR A 81 14.80 2.32 -8.72
CA THR A 81 16.26 2.09 -8.79
C THR A 81 16.96 2.74 -7.59
N PRO A 82 18.20 2.35 -7.27
CA PRO A 82 18.98 3.04 -6.25
C PRO A 82 19.15 4.56 -6.52
N ASN A 83 19.11 4.97 -7.79
CA ASN A 83 19.22 6.38 -8.15
C ASN A 83 17.91 7.13 -7.92
N THR A 84 16.75 6.57 -8.31
CA THR A 84 15.45 7.20 -8.09
C THR A 84 15.08 7.25 -6.61
N LEU A 85 15.59 6.32 -5.80
CA LEU A 85 15.41 6.29 -4.34
C LEU A 85 16.42 7.17 -3.57
N ARG A 86 17.37 7.80 -4.25
CA ARG A 86 18.36 8.65 -3.58
C ARG A 86 17.71 9.91 -3.01
N GLY A 87 17.91 10.15 -1.72
CA GLY A 87 17.35 11.30 -1.01
C GLY A 87 15.85 11.17 -0.69
N ILE A 88 15.26 10.00 -0.93
CA ILE A 88 13.92 9.67 -0.50
C ILE A 88 13.98 9.14 0.92
N ASN A 89 12.99 9.50 1.76
CA ASN A 89 12.82 9.00 3.11
C ASN A 89 11.67 7.99 3.20
N ILE A 90 10.62 8.21 2.41
CA ILE A 90 9.43 7.35 2.35
C ILE A 90 9.11 7.06 0.90
N LEU A 91 8.95 5.79 0.56
CA LEU A 91 8.43 5.31 -0.71
C LEU A 91 7.01 4.82 -0.52
N VAL A 92 6.06 5.35 -1.30
CA VAL A 92 4.67 4.87 -1.35
C VAL A 92 4.48 4.09 -2.64
N LEU A 93 3.94 2.90 -2.55
CA LEU A 93 3.64 2.00 -3.66
C LEU A 93 2.12 1.84 -3.76
N PRO A 94 1.42 2.74 -4.49
CA PRO A 94 -0.02 2.67 -4.64
C PRO A 94 -0.37 1.67 -5.74
N GLU A 95 -1.09 0.64 -5.41
CA GLU A 95 -1.71 -0.34 -6.32
C GLU A 95 -0.93 -0.64 -7.61
N ALA A 96 0.34 -1.04 -7.47
CA ALA A 96 1.13 -1.43 -8.63
C ALA A 96 0.50 -2.62 -9.35
N ASN A 97 0.34 -2.53 -10.66
CA ASN A 97 -0.24 -3.57 -11.51
C ASN A 97 0.77 -4.18 -12.50
N ILE A 98 1.96 -3.65 -12.60
CA ILE A 98 3.07 -4.22 -13.35
C ILE A 98 4.05 -4.85 -12.35
N PRO A 99 4.44 -6.13 -12.50
CA PRO A 99 5.29 -6.82 -11.55
C PRO A 99 6.66 -6.17 -11.39
N PHE A 100 7.09 -6.07 -10.13
CA PHE A 100 8.43 -5.59 -9.80
C PHE A 100 9.50 -6.56 -10.31
N LYS A 101 10.48 -6.03 -11.02
CA LYS A 101 11.66 -6.79 -11.44
C LYS A 101 12.54 -7.11 -10.23
N LYS A 102 13.30 -8.20 -10.28
CA LYS A 102 14.19 -8.59 -9.17
C LYS A 102 15.12 -7.45 -8.74
N ARG A 103 15.60 -6.62 -9.69
CA ARG A 103 16.46 -5.45 -9.39
C ARG A 103 15.73 -4.39 -8.57
N GLU A 104 14.43 -4.24 -8.77
CA GLU A 104 13.58 -3.26 -8.08
C GLU A 104 13.26 -3.75 -6.67
N GLN A 105 12.90 -5.03 -6.53
CA GLN A 105 12.76 -5.67 -5.22
C GLN A 105 14.04 -5.51 -4.38
N GLN A 106 15.22 -5.73 -4.99
CA GLN A 106 16.50 -5.55 -4.30
C GLN A 106 16.79 -4.08 -3.98
N ALA A 107 16.41 -3.14 -4.85
CA ALA A 107 16.56 -1.70 -4.59
C ALA A 107 15.70 -1.25 -3.41
N MET A 108 14.44 -1.71 -3.34
CA MET A 108 13.52 -1.46 -2.23
C MET A 108 14.02 -2.09 -0.93
N LEU A 109 14.51 -3.33 -0.97
CA LEU A 109 15.07 -3.99 0.20
C LEU A 109 16.29 -3.24 0.74
N ASN A 110 17.24 -2.89 -0.12
CA ASN A 110 18.41 -2.11 0.26
C ASN A 110 18.04 -0.73 0.81
N PHE A 111 16.99 -0.13 0.29
CA PHE A 111 16.48 1.17 0.75
C PHE A 111 15.94 1.07 2.18
N VAL A 112 15.09 0.09 2.47
CA VAL A 112 14.52 -0.06 3.82
C VAL A 112 15.57 -0.51 4.83
N GLU A 113 16.48 -1.41 4.46
CA GLU A 113 17.58 -1.86 5.33
C GLU A 113 18.47 -0.69 5.80
N LYS A 114 18.65 0.33 4.94
CA LYS A 114 19.44 1.51 5.23
C LYS A 114 18.68 2.60 6.01
N GLY A 115 17.40 2.44 6.26
CA GLY A 115 16.59 3.35 7.06
C GLY A 115 15.49 4.10 6.29
N GLY A 116 15.29 3.82 5.01
CA GLY A 116 14.12 4.25 4.27
C GLY A 116 12.86 3.55 4.78
N ASN A 117 11.70 4.13 4.50
CA ASN A 117 10.41 3.55 4.88
C ASN A 117 9.58 3.29 3.63
N ILE A 118 8.82 2.19 3.62
CA ILE A 118 7.97 1.83 2.48
C ILE A 118 6.54 1.65 2.94
N ILE A 119 5.60 2.14 2.15
CA ILE A 119 4.16 1.92 2.32
C ILE A 119 3.68 1.13 1.09
N PHE A 120 3.29 -0.12 1.31
CA PHE A 120 2.69 -0.98 0.31
C PHE A 120 1.17 -0.86 0.42
N ILE A 121 0.51 -0.46 -0.66
CA ILE A 121 -0.94 -0.34 -0.74
C ILE A 121 -1.40 -1.25 -1.86
N ALA A 122 -2.17 -2.27 -1.52
CA ALA A 122 -2.84 -3.14 -2.48
C ALA A 122 -4.36 -2.98 -2.37
N ASP A 123 -5.09 -3.76 -3.11
CA ASP A 123 -6.53 -3.82 -3.07
C ASP A 123 -7.00 -5.28 -3.08
N HIS A 124 -8.31 -5.50 -3.11
CA HIS A 124 -8.93 -6.82 -3.14
C HIS A 124 -8.59 -7.59 -4.42
N TYR A 125 -8.81 -8.91 -4.38
CA TYR A 125 -8.71 -9.73 -5.57
C TYR A 125 -9.70 -9.27 -6.66
N ASN A 126 -9.21 -9.23 -7.89
CA ASN A 126 -9.95 -8.77 -9.06
C ASN A 126 -10.34 -7.28 -8.99
N ALA A 127 -9.51 -6.48 -8.34
CA ALA A 127 -9.63 -5.02 -8.30
C ALA A 127 -8.91 -4.34 -9.48
N ASP A 128 -8.20 -5.11 -10.32
CA ASP A 128 -7.47 -4.56 -11.46
C ASP A 128 -8.39 -3.81 -12.42
N ARG A 129 -8.18 -2.50 -12.48
CA ARG A 129 -8.92 -1.58 -13.35
C ARG A 129 -8.07 -1.09 -14.52
N ASN A 130 -6.84 -1.55 -14.59
CA ASN A 130 -5.82 -1.02 -15.49
C ASN A 130 -5.59 -1.90 -16.71
N LEU A 131 -6.51 -2.82 -17.03
CA LEU A 131 -6.48 -3.66 -18.21
C LEU A 131 -5.26 -4.59 -18.34
N ASN A 132 -4.42 -4.67 -17.33
CA ASN A 132 -3.39 -5.69 -17.22
C ASN A 132 -3.95 -6.92 -16.48
N ARG A 133 -3.13 -7.95 -16.29
CA ARG A 133 -3.59 -9.23 -15.75
C ARG A 133 -3.08 -9.53 -14.35
N PHE A 134 -2.53 -8.52 -13.69
CA PHE A 134 -2.02 -8.64 -12.33
C PHE A 134 -2.85 -7.80 -11.38
N ASP A 135 -3.34 -8.43 -10.33
CA ASP A 135 -3.82 -7.69 -9.17
C ASP A 135 -2.63 -7.10 -8.39
N SER A 136 -2.86 -5.98 -7.74
CA SER A 136 -1.82 -5.33 -6.94
C SER A 136 -1.27 -6.23 -5.83
N SER A 137 -2.10 -7.09 -5.24
CA SER A 137 -1.68 -8.10 -4.27
C SER A 137 -0.69 -9.13 -4.86
N GLU A 138 -0.87 -9.54 -6.13
CA GLU A 138 0.07 -10.43 -6.83
C GLU A 138 1.41 -9.73 -7.08
N VAL A 139 1.36 -8.47 -7.51
CA VAL A 139 2.55 -7.65 -7.73
C VAL A 139 3.34 -7.46 -6.44
N MET A 140 2.67 -7.10 -5.35
CA MET A 140 3.31 -6.89 -4.05
C MET A 140 3.93 -8.18 -3.52
N ASN A 141 3.22 -9.31 -3.58
CA ASN A 141 3.74 -10.61 -3.18
C ASN A 141 4.91 -11.09 -4.06
N GLY A 142 4.87 -10.76 -5.36
CA GLY A 142 5.92 -11.12 -6.32
C GLY A 142 5.67 -12.43 -7.08
N TYR A 143 4.45 -12.96 -7.08
CA TYR A 143 4.08 -14.18 -7.79
C TYR A 143 2.62 -14.22 -8.20
N ARG A 144 2.31 -15.00 -9.23
CA ARG A 144 0.93 -15.24 -9.67
C ARG A 144 0.20 -16.17 -8.70
N ARG A 145 -1.01 -15.81 -8.37
CA ARG A 145 -1.91 -16.62 -7.55
C ARG A 145 -2.12 -18.01 -8.18
N GLY A 146 -1.91 -19.06 -7.36
CA GLY A 146 -2.06 -20.46 -7.80
C GLY A 146 -1.08 -20.89 -8.88
N ALA A 147 -0.03 -20.10 -9.17
CA ALA A 147 0.97 -20.41 -10.19
C ALA A 147 2.35 -19.84 -9.83
N TYR A 148 2.84 -20.14 -8.65
CA TYR A 148 4.14 -19.64 -8.18
C TYR A 148 5.29 -19.90 -9.15
N GLN A 149 5.28 -21.04 -9.86
CA GLN A 149 6.33 -21.41 -10.81
C GLN A 149 6.19 -20.73 -12.18
N ASP A 150 5.06 -20.08 -12.46
CA ASP A 150 4.77 -19.44 -13.74
C ASP A 150 4.21 -18.03 -13.55
N ILE A 151 5.10 -17.05 -13.47
CA ILE A 151 4.74 -15.64 -13.38
C ILE A 151 3.98 -15.14 -14.61
N THR A 152 3.99 -15.90 -15.71
CA THR A 152 3.33 -15.54 -16.97
C THR A 152 1.97 -16.22 -17.17
N LYS A 153 1.48 -16.94 -16.15
CA LYS A 153 0.18 -17.60 -16.23
C LYS A 153 -0.91 -16.59 -16.63
N ASP A 154 -1.76 -17.02 -17.57
CA ASP A 154 -2.89 -16.27 -18.08
C ASP A 154 -2.54 -15.00 -18.91
N LEU A 155 -1.26 -14.73 -19.14
CA LEU A 155 -0.83 -13.68 -20.07
C LEU A 155 -0.94 -14.15 -21.52
N THR A 156 -1.27 -13.23 -22.42
CA THR A 156 -1.15 -13.44 -23.86
C THR A 156 0.32 -13.59 -24.28
N ASN A 157 0.55 -14.06 -25.47
CA ASN A 157 1.92 -14.18 -25.99
C ASN A 157 2.62 -12.81 -26.12
N GLU A 158 1.89 -11.78 -26.47
CA GLU A 158 2.38 -10.39 -26.55
C GLU A 158 2.77 -9.86 -25.18
N GLU A 159 1.90 -10.01 -24.17
CA GLU A 159 2.17 -9.59 -22.80
C GLU A 159 3.41 -10.29 -22.23
N LYS A 160 3.54 -11.62 -22.43
CA LYS A 160 4.71 -12.41 -21.98
C LYS A 160 6.03 -11.86 -22.49
N HIS A 161 6.06 -11.34 -23.70
CA HIS A 161 7.26 -10.82 -24.36
C HIS A 161 7.38 -9.29 -24.26
N SER A 162 6.48 -8.64 -23.54
CA SER A 162 6.51 -7.20 -23.36
C SER A 162 7.75 -6.75 -22.55
N LYS A 163 8.12 -5.49 -22.71
CA LYS A 163 9.19 -4.86 -21.93
C LYS A 163 8.88 -4.86 -20.42
N ALA A 164 7.60 -4.73 -20.05
CA ALA A 164 7.14 -4.79 -18.67
C ALA A 164 7.51 -6.14 -18.02
N MET A 165 7.35 -7.25 -18.74
CA MET A 165 7.65 -8.59 -18.25
C MET A 165 9.13 -8.99 -18.38
N SER A 166 9.96 -8.18 -19.04
CA SER A 166 11.38 -8.47 -19.18
C SER A 166 12.09 -8.53 -17.83
N ASN A 167 12.72 -9.67 -17.52
CA ASN A 167 13.41 -9.93 -16.24
C ASN A 167 12.51 -9.97 -14.99
N VAL A 168 11.21 -10.10 -15.16
CA VAL A 168 10.30 -10.45 -14.07
C VAL A 168 10.45 -11.94 -13.76
N LYS A 169 10.53 -12.29 -12.48
CA LYS A 169 10.63 -13.66 -11.98
C LYS A 169 9.79 -13.80 -10.74
N SER A 170 9.12 -14.93 -10.58
CA SER A 170 8.44 -15.27 -9.35
C SER A 170 9.40 -15.24 -8.16
N SER A 171 8.93 -14.66 -7.07
CA SER A 171 9.62 -14.63 -5.78
C SER A 171 8.56 -14.47 -4.68
N ASP A 172 8.84 -14.93 -3.50
CA ASP A 172 8.03 -14.67 -2.31
C ASP A 172 8.70 -13.58 -1.44
N TRP A 173 9.27 -12.59 -2.12
CA TRP A 173 10.18 -11.60 -1.53
C TRP A 173 9.56 -10.81 -0.38
N LEU A 174 8.25 -10.54 -0.46
CA LEU A 174 7.56 -9.81 0.58
C LEU A 174 7.49 -10.62 1.87
N SER A 175 7.14 -11.90 1.79
CA SER A 175 7.17 -12.83 2.91
C SER A 175 8.60 -13.07 3.43
N GLU A 176 9.53 -13.33 2.54
CA GLU A 176 10.92 -13.65 2.90
C GLU A 176 11.62 -12.51 3.64
N HIS A 177 11.40 -11.27 3.21
CA HIS A 177 12.10 -10.11 3.75
C HIS A 177 11.30 -9.33 4.79
N PHE A 178 9.99 -9.22 4.61
CA PHE A 178 9.13 -8.40 5.47
C PHE A 178 8.22 -9.21 6.40
N GLY A 179 8.05 -10.51 6.17
CA GLY A 179 7.21 -11.37 6.99
C GLY A 179 5.69 -11.18 6.75
N VAL A 180 5.29 -10.69 5.58
CA VAL A 180 3.89 -10.39 5.24
C VAL A 180 3.56 -10.90 3.84
N ARG A 181 2.32 -11.32 3.62
CA ARG A 181 1.72 -11.52 2.30
C ARG A 181 0.37 -10.83 2.23
N PHE A 182 0.04 -10.26 1.08
CA PHE A 182 -1.33 -9.87 0.76
C PHE A 182 -2.13 -11.11 0.39
N ARG A 183 -3.38 -11.17 0.84
CA ARG A 183 -4.32 -12.23 0.46
C ARG A 183 -5.00 -11.89 -0.86
N TYR A 184 -5.54 -12.93 -1.51
CA TYR A 184 -6.36 -12.81 -2.71
C TYR A 184 -7.83 -12.92 -2.35
N ASN A 185 -8.26 -12.17 -1.35
CA ASN A 185 -9.63 -12.11 -0.90
C ASN A 185 -10.25 -10.74 -1.20
N ALA A 186 -11.55 -10.66 -1.06
CA ALA A 186 -12.31 -9.43 -1.20
C ALA A 186 -13.40 -9.40 -0.13
N LEU A 187 -13.48 -8.30 0.58
CA LEU A 187 -14.45 -8.07 1.64
C LEU A 187 -15.41 -6.97 1.19
N GLY A 188 -16.61 -6.94 1.75
CA GLY A 188 -17.52 -5.84 1.56
C GLY A 188 -17.12 -4.62 2.40
N ASP A 189 -17.97 -3.60 2.38
CA ASP A 189 -17.79 -2.40 3.20
C ASP A 189 -17.84 -2.75 4.68
N LEU A 190 -16.82 -2.39 5.39
CA LEU A 190 -16.66 -2.70 6.81
C LEU A 190 -16.19 -1.46 7.58
N ASN A 191 -16.48 -1.46 8.87
CA ASN A 191 -15.94 -0.49 9.81
C ASN A 191 -15.41 -1.25 11.03
N THR A 192 -14.20 -0.93 11.46
CA THR A 192 -13.56 -1.62 12.57
C THR A 192 -13.05 -0.65 13.64
N GLN A 193 -13.11 -1.08 14.89
CA GLN A 193 -12.45 -0.49 16.04
C GLN A 193 -11.40 -1.45 16.62
N ASN A 194 -11.14 -2.58 15.96
CA ASN A 194 -10.15 -3.55 16.38
C ASN A 194 -8.74 -3.07 15.98
N ILE A 195 -8.24 -2.12 16.73
CA ILE A 195 -7.01 -1.35 16.48
C ILE A 195 -6.07 -1.52 17.67
N VAL A 196 -4.83 -1.87 17.41
CA VAL A 196 -3.81 -1.97 18.48
C VAL A 196 -3.41 -0.59 18.99
N SER A 197 -2.81 -0.54 20.17
CA SER A 197 -2.33 0.70 20.78
C SER A 197 -1.25 1.39 19.94
N SER A 198 -1.09 2.69 20.07
CA SER A 198 -0.08 3.45 19.33
C SER A 198 1.34 3.01 19.66
N SER A 199 1.60 2.59 20.90
CA SER A 199 2.90 2.01 21.30
C SER A 199 3.24 0.73 20.54
N ASP A 200 2.23 -0.01 20.09
CA ASP A 200 2.38 -1.26 19.36
C ASP A 200 2.38 -1.10 17.85
N SER A 201 2.17 0.10 17.34
CA SER A 201 2.03 0.42 15.92
C SER A 201 3.07 1.38 15.37
N PHE A 202 4.20 1.59 16.05
CA PHE A 202 5.14 2.67 15.76
C PHE A 202 4.53 4.09 15.83
N GLY A 203 3.44 4.27 16.56
CA GLY A 203 2.69 5.51 16.66
C GLY A 203 1.60 5.69 15.57
N ILE A 204 1.49 4.77 14.61
CA ILE A 204 0.57 4.89 13.45
C ILE A 204 -0.90 4.99 13.87
N THR A 205 -1.29 4.33 14.95
CA THR A 205 -2.69 4.30 15.42
C THR A 205 -2.99 5.38 16.47
N GLU A 206 -2.10 6.34 16.68
CA GLU A 206 -2.34 7.41 17.62
C GLU A 206 -3.53 8.28 17.19
N GLY A 207 -4.53 8.40 18.07
CA GLY A 207 -5.76 9.15 17.77
C GLY A 207 -6.71 8.44 16.79
N VAL A 208 -6.40 7.24 16.32
CA VAL A 208 -7.28 6.45 15.45
C VAL A 208 -8.24 5.64 16.31
N HIS A 209 -9.53 5.90 16.17
CA HIS A 209 -10.58 5.24 16.95
C HIS A 209 -11.41 4.25 16.13
N SER A 210 -11.49 4.47 14.83
CA SER A 210 -12.16 3.57 13.88
C SER A 210 -11.57 3.71 12.50
N VAL A 211 -11.65 2.63 11.72
CA VAL A 211 -11.21 2.58 10.31
C VAL A 211 -12.34 2.01 9.49
N SER A 212 -12.69 2.71 8.42
CA SER A 212 -13.64 2.24 7.41
C SER A 212 -12.84 1.72 6.21
N MET A 213 -13.30 0.62 5.65
CA MET A 213 -12.71 -0.01 4.47
C MET A 213 -13.79 -0.29 3.44
N HIS A 214 -13.43 -0.24 2.18
CA HIS A 214 -14.32 -0.50 1.05
C HIS A 214 -13.69 -1.56 0.15
N ALA A 215 -14.24 -2.76 0.18
CA ALA A 215 -13.85 -3.86 -0.69
C ALA A 215 -12.39 -4.36 -0.57
N GLY A 216 -11.67 -4.07 0.48
CA GLY A 216 -10.26 -4.41 0.61
C GLY A 216 -9.95 -5.89 0.83
N SER A 217 -8.68 -6.20 0.96
CA SER A 217 -8.16 -7.51 1.33
C SER A 217 -7.55 -7.52 2.72
N THR A 218 -7.35 -8.72 3.27
CA THR A 218 -6.55 -8.91 4.48
C THR A 218 -5.12 -9.37 4.14
N LEU A 219 -4.30 -9.44 5.17
CA LEU A 219 -2.91 -9.87 5.06
C LEU A 219 -2.67 -11.14 5.89
N VAL A 220 -1.56 -11.81 5.60
CA VAL A 220 -1.03 -12.90 6.42
C VAL A 220 0.30 -12.45 7.02
N ILE A 221 0.44 -12.57 8.32
CA ILE A 221 1.75 -12.47 8.97
C ILE A 221 2.43 -13.83 8.82
N THR A 222 3.44 -13.90 7.98
CA THR A 222 4.19 -15.14 7.70
C THR A 222 5.37 -15.32 8.63
N ASP A 223 5.88 -14.22 9.18
CA ASP A 223 6.95 -14.23 10.17
C ASP A 223 6.67 -13.18 11.28
N PRO A 224 6.13 -13.61 12.43
CA PRO A 224 5.80 -12.71 13.53
C PRO A 224 7.03 -12.09 14.22
N THR A 225 8.23 -12.55 13.91
CA THR A 225 9.46 -11.92 14.40
C THR A 225 9.83 -10.66 13.60
N LYS A 226 9.31 -10.52 12.38
CA LYS A 226 9.54 -9.39 11.48
C LYS A 226 8.35 -8.43 11.42
N ALA A 227 7.13 -8.96 11.47
CA ALA A 227 5.92 -8.21 11.22
C ALA A 227 4.82 -8.48 12.24
N LYS A 228 3.90 -7.52 12.36
CA LYS A 228 2.68 -7.66 13.16
C LYS A 228 1.51 -6.89 12.55
N GLY A 229 0.30 -7.41 12.76
CA GLY A 229 -0.93 -6.70 12.45
C GLY A 229 -1.18 -5.55 13.42
N ILE A 230 -1.78 -4.47 12.92
CA ILE A 230 -2.13 -3.31 13.75
C ILE A 230 -3.58 -2.87 13.62
N ILE A 231 -4.26 -3.24 12.55
CA ILE A 231 -5.71 -3.05 12.37
C ILE A 231 -6.28 -4.37 11.87
N PHE A 232 -7.34 -4.83 12.51
CA PHE A 232 -7.98 -6.10 12.21
C PHE A 232 -9.45 -5.87 11.86
N LEU A 233 -10.05 -6.83 11.17
CA LEU A 233 -11.47 -6.82 10.89
C LEU A 233 -12.31 -6.86 12.18
N PRO A 234 -13.57 -6.43 12.15
CA PRO A 234 -14.48 -6.66 13.26
C PRO A 234 -14.61 -8.15 13.56
N GLU A 235 -14.90 -8.48 14.82
CA GLU A 235 -15.27 -9.84 15.21
C GLU A 235 -16.65 -10.24 14.65
N HIS A 236 -16.88 -11.52 14.50
CA HIS A 236 -18.18 -12.10 14.12
C HIS A 236 -18.70 -11.67 12.74
N LEU A 237 -17.82 -11.52 11.76
CA LEU A 237 -18.23 -11.25 10.38
C LEU A 237 -19.06 -12.39 9.81
N SER A 238 -20.14 -12.03 9.12
CA SER A 238 -20.95 -12.98 8.37
C SER A 238 -20.35 -13.24 7.00
N GLN A 239 -20.61 -14.43 6.44
CA GLN A 239 -20.21 -14.74 5.06
C GLN A 239 -20.83 -13.80 4.00
N LYS A 240 -21.90 -13.08 4.34
CA LYS A 240 -22.52 -12.09 3.45
C LYS A 240 -21.62 -10.87 3.18
N GLN A 241 -20.61 -10.66 4.01
CA GLN A 241 -19.63 -9.59 3.85
C GLN A 241 -18.45 -9.99 2.96
N ARG A 242 -18.46 -11.21 2.46
CA ARG A 242 -17.51 -11.71 1.49
C ARG A 242 -17.99 -11.42 0.07
N TRP A 243 -17.12 -10.85 -0.75
CA TRP A 243 -17.42 -10.71 -2.17
C TRP A 243 -17.23 -12.01 -2.93
N SER A 244 -18.00 -12.18 -4.03
CA SER A 244 -17.97 -13.39 -4.87
C SER A 244 -16.62 -13.63 -5.56
N HIS A 245 -15.79 -12.63 -5.67
CA HIS A 245 -14.47 -12.70 -6.29
C HIS A 245 -13.37 -13.17 -5.35
N ALA A 246 -13.66 -13.35 -4.07
CA ALA A 246 -12.67 -13.85 -3.12
C ALA A 246 -12.26 -15.28 -3.49
N VAL A 247 -10.96 -15.51 -3.62
CA VAL A 247 -10.39 -16.78 -4.07
C VAL A 247 -9.54 -17.48 -3.03
N ASP A 248 -9.08 -16.77 -2.03
CA ASP A 248 -8.42 -17.36 -0.90
C ASP A 248 -9.41 -18.19 -0.09
N GLN A 249 -9.22 -19.49 -0.11
CA GLN A 249 -10.04 -20.46 0.59
C GLN A 249 -9.65 -20.52 2.06
N GLY A 250 -10.63 -20.71 2.94
CA GLY A 250 -10.38 -20.95 4.36
C GLY A 250 -9.99 -19.75 5.19
N ILE A 251 -10.17 -18.55 4.67
CA ILE A 251 -9.73 -17.30 5.30
C ILE A 251 -10.84 -16.64 6.10
N TYR A 252 -12.07 -17.06 5.94
CA TYR A 252 -13.21 -16.43 6.59
C TYR A 252 -13.55 -17.15 7.89
N ASN A 253 -12.83 -16.76 8.95
CA ASN A 253 -13.00 -17.30 10.30
C ASN A 253 -13.92 -16.43 11.17
N GLY A 254 -14.73 -15.58 10.56
CA GLY A 254 -15.65 -14.72 11.27
C GLY A 254 -15.08 -13.35 11.65
N GLY A 255 -13.93 -12.98 11.11
CA GLY A 255 -13.27 -11.69 11.38
C GLY A 255 -12.24 -11.75 12.50
N GLY A 256 -11.90 -10.59 13.04
CA GLY A 256 -10.94 -10.44 14.12
C GLY A 256 -9.52 -10.86 13.74
N ILE A 257 -8.77 -11.28 14.74
CA ILE A 257 -7.35 -11.68 14.57
C ILE A 257 -7.22 -12.93 13.69
N ALA A 258 -8.21 -13.84 13.75
CA ALA A 258 -8.18 -15.09 12.99
C ALA A 258 -8.24 -14.87 11.46
N GLU A 259 -8.86 -13.79 11.00
CA GLU A 259 -8.89 -13.42 9.58
C GLU A 259 -7.57 -12.83 9.09
N GLY A 260 -6.73 -12.41 9.99
CA GLY A 260 -5.53 -11.66 9.71
C GLY A 260 -5.77 -10.14 9.72
N PRO A 261 -4.68 -9.36 9.71
CA PRO A 261 -4.79 -7.91 9.77
C PRO A 261 -5.26 -7.33 8.43
N TYR A 262 -5.87 -6.16 8.52
CA TYR A 262 -6.17 -5.30 7.40
C TYR A 262 -5.01 -4.33 7.12
N VAL A 263 -4.31 -3.93 8.21
CA VAL A 263 -3.06 -3.17 8.13
C VAL A 263 -2.01 -3.87 8.98
N ALA A 264 -0.82 -4.01 8.43
CA ALA A 264 0.33 -4.59 9.13
C ALA A 264 1.55 -3.67 9.04
N ILE A 265 2.50 -3.90 9.93
CA ILE A 265 3.79 -3.21 9.94
C ILE A 265 4.93 -4.20 10.07
N SER A 266 6.08 -3.82 9.55
CA SER A 266 7.32 -4.59 9.65
C SER A 266 8.51 -3.68 9.92
N LYS A 267 9.55 -4.25 10.57
CA LYS A 267 10.83 -3.60 10.74
C LYS A 267 11.91 -4.42 10.03
N VAL A 268 12.62 -3.78 9.10
CA VAL A 268 13.66 -4.40 8.29
C VAL A 268 14.92 -3.54 8.36
N GLY A 269 15.97 -4.08 8.93
CA GLY A 269 17.21 -3.32 9.14
C GLY A 269 16.97 -2.07 10.00
N LYS A 270 17.26 -0.89 9.45
CA LYS A 270 17.06 0.40 10.10
C LYS A 270 15.71 1.03 9.76
N GLY A 271 15.04 0.58 8.71
CA GLY A 271 13.78 1.13 8.22
C GLY A 271 12.57 0.34 8.66
N LYS A 272 11.42 0.79 8.19
CA LYS A 272 10.10 0.24 8.50
C LYS A 272 9.27 0.11 7.24
N ALA A 273 8.30 -0.79 7.28
CA ALA A 273 7.29 -0.90 6.24
C ALA A 273 5.89 -0.95 6.84
N ALA A 274 4.92 -0.41 6.11
CA ALA A 274 3.49 -0.56 6.37
C ALA A 274 2.83 -1.24 5.17
N PHE A 275 1.81 -2.04 5.42
CA PHE A 275 1.07 -2.81 4.42
C PHE A 275 -0.41 -2.54 4.63
N ILE A 276 -1.09 -2.09 3.59
CA ILE A 276 -2.50 -1.70 3.62
C ILE A 276 -3.22 -2.53 2.57
N GLY A 277 -4.27 -3.22 2.98
CA GLY A 277 -5.04 -4.13 2.13
C GLY A 277 -6.12 -3.46 1.28
N ASP A 278 -6.18 -2.13 1.27
CA ASP A 278 -7.22 -1.38 0.55
C ASP A 278 -6.75 0.06 0.31
N SER A 279 -6.77 0.49 -0.94
CA SER A 279 -6.42 1.86 -1.31
C SER A 279 -7.43 2.89 -0.80
N SER A 280 -8.68 2.50 -0.61
CA SER A 280 -9.77 3.40 -0.17
C SER A 280 -9.54 4.06 1.20
N LEU A 281 -8.59 3.55 2.01
CA LEU A 281 -8.15 4.22 3.24
C LEU A 281 -7.51 5.58 3.00
N VAL A 282 -6.87 5.77 1.86
CA VAL A 282 -6.05 6.94 1.53
C VAL A 282 -6.38 7.53 0.16
N GLU A 283 -7.24 6.85 -0.62
CA GLU A 283 -7.68 7.29 -1.93
C GLU A 283 -8.68 8.44 -1.82
N ASP A 284 -8.64 9.35 -2.76
CA ASP A 284 -9.58 10.46 -2.89
C ASP A 284 -10.99 9.92 -3.17
N SER A 285 -11.99 10.43 -2.46
CA SER A 285 -13.39 10.10 -2.75
C SER A 285 -13.82 10.57 -4.16
N THR A 286 -13.11 11.55 -4.71
CA THR A 286 -13.25 12.05 -6.08
C THR A 286 -11.88 12.54 -6.52
N PRO A 287 -11.26 11.96 -7.57
CA PRO A 287 -9.96 12.38 -8.06
C PRO A 287 -9.89 13.88 -8.36
N LYS A 288 -8.72 14.48 -8.15
CA LYS A 288 -8.51 15.92 -8.30
C LYS A 288 -8.90 16.44 -9.67
N TYR A 289 -8.52 15.73 -10.73
CA TYR A 289 -8.85 16.13 -12.10
C TYR A 289 -10.36 16.15 -12.35
N VAL A 290 -11.15 15.28 -11.72
CA VAL A 290 -12.61 15.28 -11.82
C VAL A 290 -13.21 16.46 -11.07
N ARG A 291 -12.62 16.85 -9.93
CA ARG A 291 -13.04 18.03 -9.15
C ARG A 291 -12.77 19.32 -9.92
N GLU A 292 -11.65 19.40 -10.60
CA GLU A 292 -11.25 20.56 -11.41
C GLU A 292 -12.07 20.69 -12.70
N ASP A 293 -12.42 19.57 -13.34
CA ASP A 293 -13.27 19.56 -14.55
C ASP A 293 -14.73 19.90 -14.28
N ASN A 294 -15.26 19.67 -13.08
CA ASN A 294 -16.63 20.05 -12.71
C ASN A 294 -16.86 21.57 -12.70
N GLY A 295 -15.82 22.38 -12.85
CA GLY A 295 -15.89 23.81 -13.10
C GLY A 295 -15.85 24.22 -14.58
N ARG A 296 -15.62 23.27 -15.48
CA ARG A 296 -15.58 23.48 -16.93
C ARG A 296 -16.69 22.67 -17.56
N THR A 297 -17.88 23.26 -17.58
CA THR A 297 -18.98 22.75 -18.43
C THR A 297 -18.49 22.74 -19.88
N LYS A 298 -18.44 21.54 -20.46
CA LYS A 298 -18.37 21.36 -21.91
C LYS A 298 -19.73 21.65 -22.51
#